data_f5d902ccdaab047410cd798adbc728da
#
_entry.id   f5d902ccdaab047410cd798adbc728da
#
_cell.length_a   1.000
_cell.length_b   1.000
_cell.length_c   1.000
_cell.angle_alpha   90.00
_cell.angle_beta   90.00
_cell.angle_gamma   90.00
#
_symmetry.space_group_name_H-M   'P 1'
#
loop_
_entity.id
_entity.type
_entity.pdbx_description
1 polymer ?
#
loop_
_entity_poly.entity_id
_entity_poly.type
_entity_poly.pdbx_seq_one_letter_code
_entity_poly.pdbx_strand_id
1 'polypeptide(L)'
;MIVALKPGVTQESREQLMDWLQNLGLHIHVSEGEYQTILGLVGDTTKVDMDLVASLDIVDSVKRVTEPFKCCNRKFHPEDTVVEVGDVKIGGGNFCVMAGPCSVESEEQIVAVAKAVKASGANMLRGGAFKPRTSPYDFAGLKAEGLELLKIARQETGLPIVTEIMSVVDLPLFEDVDVLQVGARNMQNFDLLRELGKLRKPILLKRGLANTLKELLMSAEYIMASGNEQVILCERGIRTFDDYTRNTLDLAAVPMLHELTHLPVIVDPSHATGINRMVSPMAMSATACNADGLIIEVHNDPIHALCDGAQSLRPEQFDVLMGKIREIRKVVTA
;
A
#
# COMPACT_ATOMS: atom_id res chain seq x y z
N MET A 1 -8.10 -23.16 0.60
CA MET A 1 -8.50 -23.93 -0.60
C MET A 1 -9.28 -23.00 -1.51
N ILE A 2 -9.20 -23.17 -2.81
CA ILE A 2 -9.95 -22.39 -3.79
C ILE A 2 -10.91 -23.34 -4.51
N VAL A 3 -12.17 -22.91 -4.66
CA VAL A 3 -13.18 -23.55 -5.50
C VAL A 3 -13.59 -22.54 -6.56
N ALA A 4 -13.29 -22.83 -7.82
CA ALA A 4 -13.73 -22.04 -8.95
C ALA A 4 -15.06 -22.58 -9.45
N LEU A 5 -16.05 -21.70 -9.63
CA LEU A 5 -17.38 -22.07 -10.12
C LEU A 5 -17.44 -21.94 -11.64
N LYS A 6 -18.26 -22.74 -12.28
CA LYS A 6 -18.53 -22.63 -13.71
C LYS A 6 -19.26 -21.31 -14.03
N PRO A 7 -19.07 -20.74 -15.23
CA PRO A 7 -19.86 -19.59 -15.65
C PRO A 7 -21.37 -19.89 -15.64
N GLY A 8 -22.17 -18.92 -15.19
CA GLY A 8 -23.63 -19.02 -15.22
C GLY A 8 -24.25 -19.82 -14.07
N VAL A 9 -23.49 -20.14 -13.03
CA VAL A 9 -24.05 -20.77 -11.81
C VAL A 9 -25.07 -19.83 -11.16
N THR A 10 -26.25 -20.37 -10.81
CA THR A 10 -27.30 -19.59 -10.16
C THR A 10 -26.89 -19.19 -8.75
N GLN A 11 -27.41 -18.06 -8.26
CA GLN A 11 -27.17 -17.59 -6.91
C GLN A 11 -27.59 -18.62 -5.87
N GLU A 12 -28.74 -19.27 -6.06
CA GLU A 12 -29.25 -20.30 -5.17
C GLU A 12 -28.29 -21.49 -5.03
N SER A 13 -27.77 -22.01 -6.15
CA SER A 13 -26.82 -23.14 -6.13
C SER A 13 -25.49 -22.75 -5.47
N ARG A 14 -25.05 -21.49 -5.66
CA ARG A 14 -23.86 -20.95 -5.01
C ARG A 14 -24.06 -20.87 -3.50
N GLU A 15 -25.19 -20.31 -3.05
CA GLU A 15 -25.53 -20.17 -1.63
C GLU A 15 -25.62 -21.55 -0.95
N GLN A 16 -26.23 -22.52 -1.56
CA GLN A 16 -26.28 -23.90 -1.02
C GLN A 16 -24.88 -24.50 -0.82
N LEU A 17 -23.98 -24.30 -1.79
CA LEU A 17 -22.59 -24.75 -1.64
C LEU A 17 -21.87 -24.03 -0.52
N MET A 18 -22.06 -22.72 -0.43
CA MET A 18 -21.44 -21.89 0.61
C MET A 18 -21.93 -22.28 2.00
N ASP A 19 -23.24 -22.45 2.19
CA ASP A 19 -23.83 -22.89 3.46
C ASP A 19 -23.29 -24.26 3.89
N TRP A 20 -23.17 -25.21 2.96
CA TRP A 20 -22.59 -26.50 3.26
C TRP A 20 -21.13 -26.38 3.72
N LEU A 21 -20.30 -25.58 3.02
CA LEU A 21 -18.91 -25.40 3.39
C LEU A 21 -18.75 -24.61 4.70
N GLN A 22 -19.62 -23.65 4.98
CA GLN A 22 -19.64 -22.90 6.26
C GLN A 22 -20.01 -23.81 7.43
N ASN A 23 -20.93 -24.75 7.24
CA ASN A 23 -21.29 -25.75 8.25
C ASN A 23 -20.12 -26.69 8.61
N LEU A 24 -19.10 -26.80 7.76
CA LEU A 24 -17.82 -27.46 8.08
C LEU A 24 -16.87 -26.60 8.93
N GLY A 25 -17.29 -25.39 9.31
CA GLY A 25 -16.49 -24.43 10.11
C GLY A 25 -15.53 -23.60 9.29
N LEU A 26 -15.77 -23.42 7.99
CA LEU A 26 -14.95 -22.63 7.10
C LEU A 26 -15.51 -21.21 6.93
N HIS A 27 -14.64 -20.23 6.83
CA HIS A 27 -14.99 -18.89 6.31
C HIS A 27 -14.83 -18.88 4.80
N ILE A 28 -15.77 -18.27 4.09
CA ILE A 28 -15.74 -18.18 2.63
C ILE A 28 -15.56 -16.75 2.21
N HIS A 29 -14.48 -16.50 1.47
CA HIS A 29 -14.28 -15.25 0.72
C HIS A 29 -14.78 -15.47 -0.70
N VAL A 30 -15.72 -14.62 -1.16
CA VAL A 30 -16.27 -14.69 -2.51
C VAL A 30 -15.61 -13.61 -3.36
N SER A 31 -14.98 -14.02 -4.44
CA SER A 31 -14.46 -13.11 -5.48
C SER A 31 -15.28 -13.30 -6.75
N GLU A 32 -16.03 -12.27 -7.13
CA GLU A 32 -16.84 -12.26 -8.35
C GLU A 32 -16.06 -11.54 -9.44
N GLY A 33 -15.44 -12.31 -10.34
CA GLY A 33 -14.80 -11.80 -11.53
C GLY A 33 -15.77 -11.69 -12.71
N GLU A 34 -15.34 -10.99 -13.77
CA GLU A 34 -16.16 -10.80 -14.98
C GLU A 34 -16.58 -12.13 -15.65
N TYR A 35 -15.74 -13.16 -15.54
CA TYR A 35 -15.96 -14.45 -16.23
C TYR A 35 -16.22 -15.61 -15.29
N GLN A 36 -15.81 -15.53 -14.04
CA GLN A 36 -15.85 -16.65 -13.10
C GLN A 36 -15.94 -16.18 -11.66
N THR A 37 -16.71 -16.90 -10.83
CA THR A 37 -16.76 -16.71 -9.37
C THR A 37 -15.80 -17.69 -8.69
N ILE A 38 -15.02 -17.18 -7.76
CA ILE A 38 -14.08 -17.96 -6.94
C ILE A 38 -14.53 -17.93 -5.48
N LEU A 39 -14.61 -19.09 -4.86
CA LEU A 39 -14.82 -19.24 -3.43
C LEU A 39 -13.49 -19.59 -2.77
N GLY A 40 -12.97 -18.64 -2.00
CA GLY A 40 -11.77 -18.80 -1.18
C GLY A 40 -12.12 -19.37 0.19
N LEU A 41 -11.78 -20.64 0.45
CA LEU A 41 -12.06 -21.31 1.72
C LEU A 41 -10.91 -21.06 2.71
N VAL A 42 -11.23 -20.43 3.83
CA VAL A 42 -10.31 -20.09 4.91
C VAL A 42 -10.69 -20.87 6.17
N GLY A 43 -9.72 -21.54 6.79
CA GLY A 43 -9.90 -22.39 7.95
C GLY A 43 -9.26 -23.77 7.77
N ASP A 44 -9.70 -24.75 8.55
CA ASP A 44 -9.20 -26.12 8.46
C ASP A 44 -9.82 -26.86 7.26
N THR A 45 -9.23 -26.64 6.09
CA THR A 45 -9.67 -27.26 4.84
C THR A 45 -9.30 -28.74 4.72
N THR A 46 -8.67 -29.37 5.74
CA THR A 46 -8.42 -30.82 5.75
C THR A 46 -9.70 -31.62 5.86
N LYS A 47 -10.76 -31.03 6.40
CA LYS A 47 -12.10 -31.59 6.53
C LYS A 47 -12.90 -31.64 5.22
N VAL A 48 -12.41 -30.94 4.19
CA VAL A 48 -13.08 -30.87 2.89
C VAL A 48 -12.57 -31.99 2.00
N ASP A 49 -13.46 -32.83 1.56
CA ASP A 49 -13.19 -33.79 0.52
C ASP A 49 -13.13 -33.08 -0.84
N MET A 50 -11.90 -32.95 -1.36
CA MET A 50 -11.68 -32.27 -2.62
C MET A 50 -12.32 -32.92 -3.82
N ASP A 51 -12.32 -34.26 -3.84
CA ASP A 51 -12.88 -35.03 -4.96
C ASP A 51 -14.41 -34.90 -4.98
N LEU A 52 -15.03 -34.89 -3.79
CA LEU A 52 -16.47 -34.63 -3.66
C LEU A 52 -16.82 -33.21 -4.15
N VAL A 53 -16.09 -32.19 -3.72
CA VAL A 53 -16.35 -30.81 -4.18
C VAL A 53 -16.11 -30.66 -5.69
N ALA A 54 -15.06 -31.28 -6.21
CA ALA A 54 -14.75 -31.24 -7.64
C ALA A 54 -15.78 -31.97 -8.50
N SER A 55 -16.51 -32.92 -7.93
CA SER A 55 -17.57 -33.68 -8.62
C SER A 55 -18.89 -32.91 -8.75
N LEU A 56 -19.07 -31.80 -8.06
CA LEU A 56 -20.30 -31.01 -8.12
C LEU A 56 -20.46 -30.33 -9.49
N ASP A 57 -21.67 -30.41 -10.05
CA ASP A 57 -21.95 -29.87 -11.40
C ASP A 57 -21.65 -28.41 -11.57
N ILE A 58 -21.70 -27.61 -10.49
CA ILE A 58 -21.47 -26.17 -10.47
C ILE A 58 -19.97 -25.79 -10.33
N VAL A 59 -19.11 -26.77 -10.03
CA VAL A 59 -17.68 -26.56 -9.79
C VAL A 59 -16.90 -26.81 -11.07
N ASP A 60 -16.01 -25.86 -11.40
CA ASP A 60 -15.08 -25.97 -12.51
C ASP A 60 -13.75 -26.61 -12.05
N SER A 61 -13.20 -26.13 -10.94
CA SER A 61 -11.96 -26.69 -10.39
C SER A 61 -11.82 -26.44 -8.89
N VAL A 62 -11.04 -27.33 -8.22
CA VAL A 62 -10.69 -27.22 -6.80
C VAL A 62 -9.17 -27.29 -6.66
N LYS A 63 -8.57 -26.32 -5.92
CA LYS A 63 -7.11 -26.27 -5.70
C LYS A 63 -6.78 -25.98 -4.25
N ARG A 64 -5.80 -26.68 -3.69
CA ARG A 64 -5.23 -26.31 -2.39
C ARG A 64 -4.25 -25.19 -2.57
N VAL A 65 -4.37 -24.15 -1.73
CA VAL A 65 -3.42 -23.04 -1.65
C VAL A 65 -2.53 -23.29 -0.45
N THR A 66 -1.25 -23.40 -0.71
CA THR A 66 -0.22 -23.71 0.29
C THR A 66 0.35 -22.45 0.95
N GLU A 67 0.23 -21.29 0.30
CA GLU A 67 0.66 -20.01 0.84
C GLU A 67 -0.13 -19.68 2.12
N PRO A 68 0.53 -19.13 3.16
CA PRO A 68 -0.12 -18.86 4.44
C PRO A 68 -1.05 -17.63 4.41
N PHE A 69 -0.91 -16.75 3.43
CA PHE A 69 -1.80 -15.60 3.19
C PHE A 69 -2.92 -16.00 2.21
N LYS A 70 -4.14 -15.54 2.45
CA LYS A 70 -5.35 -15.92 1.70
C LYS A 70 -6.05 -14.70 1.12
N CYS A 71 -6.46 -13.74 1.95
CA CYS A 71 -7.19 -12.56 1.52
C CYS A 71 -6.40 -11.73 0.51
N CYS A 72 -5.11 -11.52 0.74
CA CYS A 72 -4.25 -10.79 -0.18
C CYS A 72 -3.65 -11.64 -1.32
N ASN A 73 -4.00 -12.93 -1.42
CA ASN A 73 -3.43 -13.83 -2.43
C ASN A 73 -4.16 -13.71 -3.77
N ARG A 74 -3.43 -13.45 -4.86
CA ARG A 74 -3.99 -13.37 -6.21
C ARG A 74 -4.77 -14.61 -6.64
N LYS A 75 -4.46 -15.79 -6.10
CA LYS A 75 -5.21 -17.02 -6.39
C LYS A 75 -6.64 -16.99 -5.83
N PHE A 76 -6.89 -16.20 -4.76
CA PHE A 76 -8.23 -16.00 -4.19
C PHE A 76 -8.95 -14.81 -4.81
N HIS A 77 -8.22 -13.82 -5.29
CA HIS A 77 -8.73 -12.64 -5.96
C HIS A 77 -7.88 -12.36 -7.21
N PRO A 78 -8.23 -12.94 -8.38
CA PRO A 78 -7.41 -12.87 -9.59
C PRO A 78 -7.28 -11.47 -10.19
N GLU A 79 -8.30 -10.62 -10.02
CA GLU A 79 -8.35 -9.26 -10.55
C GLU A 79 -7.55 -8.29 -9.67
N ASP A 80 -7.01 -7.25 -10.26
CA ASP A 80 -6.28 -6.24 -9.52
C ASP A 80 -7.22 -5.43 -8.64
N THR A 81 -6.82 -5.20 -7.39
CA THR A 81 -7.52 -4.28 -6.50
C THR A 81 -7.22 -2.84 -6.91
N VAL A 82 -8.27 -2.04 -7.02
CA VAL A 82 -8.18 -0.59 -7.17
C VAL A 82 -8.57 0.05 -5.84
N VAL A 83 -7.62 0.73 -5.19
CA VAL A 83 -7.90 1.50 -3.98
C VAL A 83 -8.30 2.92 -4.38
N GLU A 84 -9.47 3.37 -3.92
CA GLU A 84 -10.01 4.70 -4.23
C GLU A 84 -9.89 5.65 -3.04
N VAL A 85 -9.37 6.85 -3.29
CA VAL A 85 -9.20 7.93 -2.30
C VAL A 85 -9.76 9.22 -2.90
N GLY A 86 -11.03 9.50 -2.66
CA GLY A 86 -11.75 10.53 -3.41
C GLY A 86 -11.72 10.21 -4.90
N ASP A 87 -11.20 11.13 -5.70
CA ASP A 87 -11.05 10.96 -7.16
C ASP A 87 -9.76 10.24 -7.57
N VAL A 88 -8.89 9.91 -6.62
CA VAL A 88 -7.60 9.25 -6.88
C VAL A 88 -7.78 7.74 -6.86
N LYS A 89 -7.30 7.06 -7.90
CA LYS A 89 -7.28 5.59 -8.02
C LYS A 89 -5.85 5.07 -8.01
N ILE A 90 -5.62 3.95 -7.31
CA ILE A 90 -4.30 3.35 -7.11
C ILE A 90 -4.40 1.86 -7.43
N GLY A 91 -3.59 1.34 -8.36
CA GLY A 91 -3.67 -0.04 -8.84
C GLY A 91 -4.62 -0.24 -10.03
N GLY A 92 -4.68 -1.44 -10.58
CA GLY A 92 -5.52 -1.76 -11.74
C GLY A 92 -5.17 -0.92 -12.97
N GLY A 93 -3.88 -0.66 -13.22
CA GLY A 93 -3.38 0.19 -14.31
C GLY A 93 -3.31 1.69 -13.98
N ASN A 94 -3.90 2.14 -12.86
CA ASN A 94 -3.77 3.52 -12.41
C ASN A 94 -2.43 3.75 -11.71
N PHE A 95 -1.87 4.95 -11.88
CA PHE A 95 -0.58 5.33 -11.31
C PHE A 95 -0.71 6.54 -10.41
N CYS A 96 -0.32 6.41 -9.14
CA CYS A 96 -0.45 7.46 -8.14
C CYS A 96 0.92 7.97 -7.65
N VAL A 97 1.11 9.28 -7.62
CA VAL A 97 2.29 9.89 -7.00
C VAL A 97 1.88 10.65 -5.73
N MET A 98 2.41 10.19 -4.60
CA MET A 98 2.28 10.81 -3.30
C MET A 98 3.56 11.62 -3.04
N ALA A 99 3.45 12.94 -2.88
CA ALA A 99 4.62 13.79 -2.70
C ALA A 99 4.42 14.83 -1.58
N GLY A 100 5.51 15.20 -0.91
CA GLY A 100 5.49 16.16 0.17
C GLY A 100 6.69 15.98 1.13
N PRO A 101 6.79 16.76 2.22
CA PRO A 101 7.96 16.73 3.08
C PRO A 101 8.02 15.47 3.96
N CYS A 102 9.21 15.09 4.40
CA CYS A 102 9.38 14.01 5.38
C CYS A 102 8.58 14.28 6.65
N SER A 103 8.71 15.49 7.20
CA SER A 103 7.95 15.96 8.36
C SER A 103 7.24 17.27 8.05
N VAL A 104 6.06 17.44 8.69
CA VAL A 104 5.39 18.73 8.76
C VAL A 104 6.09 19.57 9.81
N GLU A 105 6.56 20.77 9.43
CA GLU A 105 7.40 21.61 10.27
C GLU A 105 6.76 22.97 10.58
N SER A 106 5.99 23.51 9.63
CA SER A 106 5.19 24.74 9.78
C SER A 106 4.10 24.80 8.73
N GLU A 107 3.12 25.69 8.92
CA GLU A 107 2.07 25.95 7.93
C GLU A 107 2.66 26.44 6.61
N GLU A 108 3.60 27.38 6.67
CA GLU A 108 4.25 27.94 5.47
C GLU A 108 4.95 26.85 4.65
N GLN A 109 5.70 25.97 5.33
CA GLN A 109 6.41 24.87 4.68
C GLN A 109 5.42 23.92 4.00
N ILE A 110 4.42 23.40 4.73
CA ILE A 110 3.55 22.36 4.19
C ILE A 110 2.66 22.89 3.05
N VAL A 111 2.13 24.13 3.18
CA VAL A 111 1.30 24.75 2.14
C VAL A 111 2.13 25.07 0.89
N ALA A 112 3.35 25.61 1.04
CA ALA A 112 4.23 25.88 -0.09
C ALA A 112 4.60 24.61 -0.84
N VAL A 113 4.97 23.55 -0.13
CA VAL A 113 5.30 22.24 -0.73
C VAL A 113 4.07 21.63 -1.38
N ALA A 114 2.91 21.64 -0.72
CA ALA A 114 1.67 21.07 -1.27
C ALA A 114 1.26 21.74 -2.59
N LYS A 115 1.32 23.06 -2.68
CA LYS A 115 1.06 23.82 -3.92
C LYS A 115 2.03 23.44 -5.03
N ALA A 116 3.31 23.34 -4.71
CA ALA A 116 4.35 23.01 -5.69
C ALA A 116 4.19 21.58 -6.23
N VAL A 117 4.00 20.58 -5.35
CA VAL A 117 3.84 19.18 -5.79
C VAL A 117 2.54 18.97 -6.57
N LYS A 118 1.44 19.67 -6.20
CA LYS A 118 0.20 19.66 -6.98
C LYS A 118 0.42 20.23 -8.38
N ALA A 119 1.07 21.36 -8.51
CA ALA A 119 1.37 21.98 -9.80
C ALA A 119 2.18 21.06 -10.71
N SER A 120 3.10 20.26 -10.15
CA SER A 120 3.88 19.25 -10.86
C SER A 120 3.10 17.97 -11.17
N GLY A 121 1.88 17.81 -10.63
CA GLY A 121 0.99 16.68 -10.92
C GLY A 121 1.04 15.54 -9.93
N ALA A 122 1.43 15.78 -8.67
CA ALA A 122 1.20 14.83 -7.59
C ALA A 122 -0.31 14.64 -7.36
N ASN A 123 -0.70 13.41 -7.01
CA ASN A 123 -2.09 13.03 -6.77
C ASN A 123 -2.47 13.17 -5.29
N MET A 124 -1.51 13.03 -4.39
CA MET A 124 -1.73 13.08 -2.95
C MET A 124 -0.59 13.80 -2.24
N LEU A 125 -0.91 14.43 -1.11
CA LEU A 125 0.06 15.05 -0.21
C LEU A 125 0.52 14.05 0.85
N ARG A 126 1.83 13.78 0.91
CA ARG A 126 2.42 13.06 2.03
C ARG A 126 3.12 14.01 2.99
N GLY A 127 3.05 13.74 4.27
CA GLY A 127 3.76 14.49 5.30
C GLY A 127 3.68 13.78 6.65
N GLY A 128 4.80 13.64 7.36
CA GLY A 128 4.81 13.01 8.68
C GLY A 128 4.44 14.00 9.78
N ALA A 129 3.29 13.82 10.43
CA ALA A 129 2.94 14.55 11.64
C ALA A 129 3.56 13.91 12.89
N PHE A 130 3.67 12.59 12.91
CA PHE A 130 4.35 11.77 13.92
C PHE A 130 5.62 11.16 13.30
N LYS A 131 6.70 11.13 14.06
CA LYS A 131 8.00 10.63 13.57
C LYS A 131 8.58 9.55 14.50
N PRO A 132 8.75 8.31 14.01
CA PRO A 132 9.48 7.27 14.75
C PRO A 132 10.98 7.60 14.72
N ARG A 133 11.55 7.91 15.86
CA ARG A 133 12.96 8.30 15.95
C ARG A 133 13.77 7.23 16.67
N THR A 134 15.00 7.00 16.18
CA THR A 134 15.95 6.10 16.85
C THR A 134 16.53 6.77 18.10
N SER A 135 16.76 8.09 18.03
CA SER A 135 17.18 8.92 19.15
C SER A 135 15.99 9.63 19.79
N PRO A 136 15.82 9.61 21.11
CA PRO A 136 14.74 10.34 21.78
C PRO A 136 14.92 11.87 21.75
N TYR A 137 16.09 12.33 21.33
CA TYR A 137 16.42 13.76 21.24
C TYR A 137 16.12 14.37 19.86
N ASP A 138 15.81 13.53 18.88
CA ASP A 138 15.47 13.97 17.54
C ASP A 138 14.04 14.54 17.48
N PHE A 139 13.79 15.41 16.49
CA PHE A 139 12.46 15.96 16.24
C PHE A 139 11.41 14.85 16.05
N ALA A 140 10.45 14.77 16.96
CA ALA A 140 9.45 13.72 17.01
C ALA A 140 8.17 14.02 16.20
N GLY A 141 8.14 15.13 15.45
CA GLY A 141 6.98 15.64 14.72
C GLY A 141 6.09 16.55 15.59
N LEU A 142 5.23 17.31 14.94
CA LEU A 142 4.27 18.22 15.58
C LEU A 142 3.02 17.50 16.10
N LYS A 143 2.89 16.21 15.85
CA LYS A 143 1.78 15.36 16.31
C LYS A 143 0.41 15.92 15.87
N ALA A 144 -0.52 16.16 16.80
CA ALA A 144 -1.86 16.67 16.50
C ALA A 144 -1.82 17.99 15.73
N GLU A 145 -0.93 18.92 16.09
CA GLU A 145 -0.73 20.17 15.36
C GLU A 145 -0.34 19.91 13.91
N GLY A 146 0.58 18.95 13.67
CA GLY A 146 0.99 18.58 12.31
C GLY A 146 -0.16 17.99 11.48
N LEU A 147 -1.13 17.32 12.09
CA LEU A 147 -2.34 16.85 11.40
C LEU A 147 -3.24 18.03 11.02
N GLU A 148 -3.38 19.03 11.87
CA GLU A 148 -4.13 20.25 11.54
C GLU A 148 -3.50 21.01 10.37
N LEU A 149 -2.16 21.13 10.37
CA LEU A 149 -1.43 21.77 9.27
C LEU A 149 -1.59 21.01 7.94
N LEU A 150 -1.62 19.68 7.97
CA LEU A 150 -1.94 18.86 6.79
C LEU A 150 -3.37 19.15 6.27
N LYS A 151 -4.35 19.31 7.17
CA LYS A 151 -5.72 19.66 6.78
C LYS A 151 -5.80 21.04 6.12
N ILE A 152 -5.07 22.02 6.62
CA ILE A 152 -4.96 23.34 5.99
C ILE A 152 -4.39 23.20 4.57
N ALA A 153 -3.28 22.46 4.41
CA ALA A 153 -2.68 22.23 3.09
C ALA A 153 -3.63 21.49 2.12
N ARG A 154 -4.45 20.55 2.62
CA ARG A 154 -5.51 19.91 1.84
C ARG A 154 -6.59 20.90 1.41
N GLN A 155 -7.05 21.77 2.30
CA GLN A 155 -8.04 22.80 1.95
C GLN A 155 -7.54 23.73 0.85
N GLU A 156 -6.26 24.12 0.89
CA GLU A 156 -5.63 24.98 -0.10
C GLU A 156 -5.39 24.30 -1.46
N THR A 157 -5.22 22.98 -1.46
CA THR A 157 -4.79 22.28 -2.67
C THR A 157 -5.79 21.25 -3.18
N GLY A 158 -6.68 20.74 -2.35
CA GLY A 158 -7.55 19.61 -2.67
C GLY A 158 -6.81 18.27 -2.73
N LEU A 159 -5.52 18.17 -2.37
CA LEU A 159 -4.78 16.91 -2.36
C LEU A 159 -5.20 16.06 -1.15
N PRO A 160 -5.64 14.81 -1.33
CA PRO A 160 -5.84 13.89 -0.22
C PRO A 160 -4.54 13.68 0.57
N ILE A 161 -4.68 13.42 1.88
CA ILE A 161 -3.55 13.32 2.82
C ILE A 161 -3.18 11.86 3.05
N VAL A 162 -1.87 11.56 2.96
CA VAL A 162 -1.29 10.32 3.49
C VAL A 162 -0.28 10.65 4.58
N THR A 163 -0.47 10.11 5.79
CA THR A 163 0.44 10.35 6.93
C THR A 163 0.56 9.12 7.82
N GLU A 164 1.71 9.01 8.51
CA GLU A 164 2.05 7.84 9.32
C GLU A 164 1.36 7.86 10.67
N ILE A 165 0.68 6.74 10.98
CA ILE A 165 0.18 6.44 12.33
C ILE A 165 1.17 5.50 13.02
N MET A 166 1.47 5.79 14.30
CA MET A 166 2.45 5.02 15.08
C MET A 166 1.83 4.14 16.15
N SER A 167 0.68 4.53 16.67
CA SER A 167 0.03 3.86 17.81
C SER A 167 -1.49 3.86 17.66
N VAL A 168 -2.12 2.80 18.17
CA VAL A 168 -3.59 2.69 18.27
C VAL A 168 -4.16 3.83 19.12
N VAL A 169 -3.43 4.29 20.13
CA VAL A 169 -3.88 5.39 21.02
C VAL A 169 -4.10 6.69 20.26
N ASP A 170 -3.34 6.92 19.19
CA ASP A 170 -3.43 8.14 18.38
C ASP A 170 -4.55 8.07 17.33
N LEU A 171 -5.17 6.90 17.13
CA LEU A 171 -6.15 6.65 16.08
C LEU A 171 -7.30 7.69 16.01
N PRO A 172 -7.86 8.17 17.13
CA PRO A 172 -8.91 9.20 17.10
C PRO A 172 -8.48 10.52 16.45
N LEU A 173 -7.17 10.84 16.45
CA LEU A 173 -6.64 12.05 15.81
C LEU A 173 -6.62 11.96 14.27
N PHE A 174 -6.72 10.73 13.72
CA PHE A 174 -6.62 10.47 12.28
C PHE A 174 -7.97 10.37 11.58
N GLU A 175 -9.05 10.83 12.21
CA GLU A 175 -10.40 10.75 11.63
C GLU A 175 -10.47 11.44 10.25
N ASP A 176 -9.83 12.60 10.13
CA ASP A 176 -9.81 13.39 8.89
C ASP A 176 -8.67 13.03 7.90
N VAL A 177 -7.87 12.03 8.19
CA VAL A 177 -6.79 11.57 7.29
C VAL A 177 -7.35 10.61 6.25
N ASP A 178 -6.96 10.78 4.99
CA ASP A 178 -7.51 9.99 3.88
C ASP A 178 -6.85 8.61 3.75
N VAL A 179 -5.53 8.52 3.93
CA VAL A 179 -4.75 7.27 3.90
C VAL A 179 -3.86 7.17 5.12
N LEU A 180 -3.96 6.08 5.87
CA LEU A 180 -3.12 5.81 7.03
C LEU A 180 -1.86 5.03 6.61
N GLN A 181 -0.69 5.63 6.80
CA GLN A 181 0.57 4.94 6.53
C GLN A 181 1.02 4.16 7.76
N VAL A 182 1.34 2.89 7.56
CA VAL A 182 2.09 2.06 8.53
C VAL A 182 3.56 2.08 8.14
N GLY A 183 4.38 2.69 8.98
CA GLY A 183 5.82 2.79 8.73
C GLY A 183 6.53 1.44 8.80
N ALA A 184 7.71 1.36 8.19
CA ALA A 184 8.49 0.13 8.10
C ALA A 184 8.82 -0.51 9.47
N ARG A 185 8.98 0.30 10.53
CA ARG A 185 9.22 -0.20 11.89
C ARG A 185 7.97 -0.80 12.54
N ASN A 186 6.79 -0.47 12.04
CA ASN A 186 5.48 -0.95 12.53
C ASN A 186 4.85 -2.01 11.61
N MET A 187 5.55 -2.48 10.56
CA MET A 187 5.01 -3.49 9.65
C MET A 187 4.53 -4.75 10.39
N GLN A 188 5.19 -5.13 11.47
CA GLN A 188 4.85 -6.31 12.28
C GLN A 188 4.23 -5.93 13.65
N ASN A 189 3.73 -4.71 13.80
CA ASN A 189 2.92 -4.34 14.95
C ASN A 189 1.49 -4.87 14.74
N PHE A 190 1.30 -6.17 14.99
CA PHE A 190 0.06 -6.87 14.69
C PHE A 190 -1.15 -6.33 15.44
N ASP A 191 -0.98 -5.73 16.60
CA ASP A 191 -2.08 -5.09 17.32
C ASP A 191 -2.54 -3.83 16.59
N LEU A 192 -1.60 -2.99 16.13
CA LEU A 192 -1.93 -1.85 15.27
C LEU A 192 -2.61 -2.30 13.97
N LEU A 193 -2.06 -3.34 13.30
CA LEU A 193 -2.62 -3.83 12.04
C LEU A 193 -4.05 -4.34 12.18
N ARG A 194 -4.38 -5.06 13.28
CA ARG A 194 -5.74 -5.52 13.56
C ARG A 194 -6.71 -4.36 13.77
N GLU A 195 -6.30 -3.31 14.50
CA GLU A 195 -7.18 -2.15 14.71
C GLU A 195 -7.40 -1.37 13.41
N LEU A 196 -6.36 -1.19 12.59
CA LEU A 196 -6.48 -0.58 11.27
C LEU A 196 -7.35 -1.42 10.32
N GLY A 197 -7.33 -2.73 10.48
CA GLY A 197 -8.18 -3.67 9.73
C GLY A 197 -9.68 -3.52 10.02
N LYS A 198 -10.07 -2.93 11.14
CA LYS A 198 -11.48 -2.66 11.47
C LYS A 198 -12.00 -1.36 10.83
N LEU A 199 -11.11 -0.54 10.29
CA LEU A 199 -11.46 0.72 9.65
C LEU A 199 -11.85 0.51 8.19
N ARG A 200 -12.52 1.51 7.61
CA ARG A 200 -12.82 1.58 6.17
C ARG A 200 -11.93 2.59 5.43
N LYS A 201 -10.72 2.83 5.96
CA LYS A 201 -9.76 3.76 5.37
C LYS A 201 -8.65 3.00 4.67
N PRO A 202 -8.16 3.49 3.52
CA PRO A 202 -6.99 2.92 2.86
C PRO A 202 -5.76 2.92 3.77
N ILE A 203 -5.02 1.82 3.74
CA ILE A 203 -3.80 1.60 4.52
C ILE A 203 -2.61 1.46 3.57
N LEU A 204 -1.64 2.35 3.69
CA LEU A 204 -0.34 2.22 3.02
C LEU A 204 0.62 1.47 3.93
N LEU A 205 0.90 0.22 3.62
CA LEU A 205 1.76 -0.67 4.40
C LEU A 205 3.18 -0.69 3.82
N LYS A 206 4.14 -0.09 4.53
CA LYS A 206 5.55 -0.09 4.13
C LYS A 206 6.26 -1.38 4.55
N ARG A 207 7.00 -1.97 3.63
CA ARG A 207 7.88 -3.12 3.90
C ARG A 207 8.89 -2.78 4.99
N GLY A 208 9.07 -3.69 5.93
CA GLY A 208 10.04 -3.56 7.00
C GLY A 208 11.49 -3.67 6.49
N LEU A 209 12.42 -3.15 7.29
CA LEU A 209 13.82 -2.96 6.89
C LEU A 209 14.59 -4.25 6.59
N ALA A 210 14.15 -5.40 7.11
CA ALA A 210 14.78 -6.70 6.92
C ALA A 210 13.74 -7.82 6.67
N ASN A 211 12.55 -7.43 6.18
CA ASN A 211 11.44 -8.35 6.02
C ASN A 211 11.36 -8.90 4.59
N THR A 212 11.03 -10.17 4.51
CA THR A 212 10.72 -10.86 3.25
C THR A 212 9.39 -10.38 2.67
N LEU A 213 9.15 -10.64 1.38
CA LEU A 213 7.86 -10.38 0.75
C LEU A 213 6.74 -11.20 1.39
N LYS A 214 7.03 -12.42 1.81
CA LYS A 214 6.07 -13.26 2.55
C LYS A 214 5.63 -12.62 3.86
N GLU A 215 6.55 -12.04 4.63
CA GLU A 215 6.22 -11.34 5.87
C GLU A 215 5.40 -10.06 5.61
N LEU A 216 5.71 -9.33 4.52
CA LEU A 216 4.91 -8.18 4.09
C LEU A 216 3.47 -8.60 3.77
N LEU A 217 3.31 -9.68 2.99
CA LEU A 217 1.99 -10.22 2.65
C LEU A 217 1.25 -10.77 3.88
N MET A 218 1.94 -11.37 4.83
CA MET A 218 1.33 -11.77 6.11
C MET A 218 0.87 -10.57 6.93
N SER A 219 1.58 -9.46 6.90
CA SER A 219 1.16 -8.22 7.54
C SER A 219 -0.07 -7.60 6.87
N ALA A 220 -0.12 -7.62 5.53
CA ALA A 220 -1.32 -7.24 4.78
C ALA A 220 -2.52 -8.14 5.11
N GLU A 221 -2.28 -9.45 5.23
CA GLU A 221 -3.30 -10.43 5.63
C GLU A 221 -3.92 -10.10 7.00
N TYR A 222 -3.14 -9.63 7.98
CA TYR A 222 -3.68 -9.20 9.29
C TYR A 222 -4.69 -8.06 9.14
N ILE A 223 -4.43 -7.09 8.27
CA ILE A 223 -5.34 -5.97 8.00
C ILE A 223 -6.60 -6.49 7.30
N MET A 224 -6.42 -7.26 6.23
CA MET A 224 -7.53 -7.74 5.39
C MET A 224 -8.42 -8.75 6.11
N ALA A 225 -7.84 -9.70 6.85
CA ALA A 225 -8.60 -10.66 7.66
C ALA A 225 -9.39 -10.01 8.79
N SER A 226 -9.06 -8.76 9.17
CA SER A 226 -9.81 -7.95 10.13
C SER A 226 -10.93 -7.13 9.47
N GLY A 227 -11.07 -7.17 8.13
CA GLY A 227 -12.20 -6.60 7.38
C GLY A 227 -11.87 -5.41 6.46
N ASN A 228 -10.61 -4.97 6.40
CA ASN A 228 -10.21 -3.86 5.52
C ASN A 228 -9.44 -4.35 4.31
N GLU A 229 -10.06 -4.31 3.15
CA GLU A 229 -9.47 -4.75 1.87
C GLU A 229 -8.71 -3.63 1.14
N GLN A 230 -8.75 -2.40 1.64
CA GLN A 230 -8.12 -1.23 1.01
C GLN A 230 -6.64 -1.11 1.45
N VAL A 231 -5.81 -2.04 1.02
CA VAL A 231 -4.39 -2.09 1.39
C VAL A 231 -3.53 -1.79 0.17
N ILE A 232 -2.55 -0.90 0.33
CA ILE A 232 -1.54 -0.53 -0.64
C ILE A 232 -0.19 -0.97 -0.09
N LEU A 233 0.55 -1.78 -0.82
CA LEU A 233 1.90 -2.20 -0.45
C LEU A 233 2.93 -1.16 -0.89
N CYS A 234 3.99 -0.98 -0.08
CA CYS A 234 5.06 -0.05 -0.41
C CYS A 234 6.43 -0.69 -0.22
N GLU A 235 7.14 -0.92 -1.33
CA GLU A 235 8.56 -1.24 -1.32
C GLU A 235 9.36 0.03 -1.00
N ARG A 236 10.32 -0.05 -0.05
CA ARG A 236 11.10 1.10 0.43
C ARG A 236 12.57 0.79 0.71
N GLY A 237 13.04 -0.32 0.19
CA GLY A 237 14.39 -0.80 0.42
C GLY A 237 14.52 -1.67 1.68
N ILE A 238 15.47 -2.57 1.61
CA ILE A 238 15.85 -3.48 2.70
C ILE A 238 17.32 -3.30 3.06
N ARG A 239 17.66 -3.59 4.30
CA ARG A 239 19.05 -3.64 4.74
C ARG A 239 19.74 -4.84 4.10
N THR A 240 20.91 -4.58 3.54
CA THR A 240 21.79 -5.60 2.98
C THR A 240 23.20 -5.42 3.55
N PHE A 241 24.16 -6.18 3.05
CA PHE A 241 25.57 -6.01 3.40
C PHE A 241 26.21 -4.76 2.77
N ASP A 242 25.60 -4.21 1.72
CA ASP A 242 26.07 -2.99 1.07
C ASP A 242 25.59 -1.74 1.82
N ASP A 243 26.49 -0.77 2.03
CA ASP A 243 26.25 0.43 2.84
C ASP A 243 26.42 1.76 2.07
N TYR A 244 26.61 1.72 0.75
CA TYR A 244 26.68 2.92 -0.08
C TYR A 244 25.37 3.69 -0.17
N THR A 245 24.24 3.00 0.05
CA THR A 245 22.92 3.59 0.21
C THR A 245 22.34 3.18 1.56
N ARG A 246 21.40 3.95 2.11
CA ARG A 246 20.74 3.63 3.39
C ARG A 246 20.14 2.22 3.39
N ASN A 247 19.52 1.83 2.30
CA ASN A 247 18.97 0.51 2.03
C ASN A 247 19.10 0.19 0.54
N THR A 248 19.13 -1.08 0.20
CA THR A 248 19.02 -1.55 -1.19
C THR A 248 17.56 -1.53 -1.61
N LEU A 249 17.21 -0.75 -2.64
CA LEU A 249 15.88 -0.76 -3.23
C LEU A 249 15.67 -2.05 -4.02
N ASP A 250 14.73 -2.88 -3.58
CA ASP A 250 14.40 -4.15 -4.20
C ASP A 250 13.32 -3.96 -5.28
N LEU A 251 13.73 -3.57 -6.48
CA LEU A 251 12.78 -3.37 -7.59
C LEU A 251 12.22 -4.69 -8.12
N ALA A 252 12.91 -5.82 -7.92
CA ALA A 252 12.38 -7.13 -8.27
C ALA A 252 11.14 -7.51 -7.42
N ALA A 253 10.99 -6.88 -6.26
CA ALA A 253 9.80 -7.05 -5.44
C ALA A 253 8.51 -6.60 -6.14
N VAL A 254 8.56 -5.61 -7.03
CA VAL A 254 7.37 -5.08 -7.71
C VAL A 254 6.69 -6.14 -8.59
N PRO A 255 7.33 -6.69 -9.63
CA PRO A 255 6.71 -7.73 -10.45
C PRO A 255 6.42 -9.01 -9.65
N MET A 256 7.26 -9.37 -8.67
CA MET A 256 7.00 -10.54 -7.82
C MET A 256 5.74 -10.35 -6.97
N LEU A 257 5.51 -9.18 -6.40
CA LEU A 257 4.29 -8.88 -5.65
C LEU A 257 3.06 -8.92 -6.57
N HIS A 258 3.13 -8.40 -7.79
CA HIS A 258 2.03 -8.48 -8.75
C HIS A 258 1.67 -9.94 -9.12
N GLU A 259 2.62 -10.88 -9.08
CA GLU A 259 2.32 -12.31 -9.24
C GLU A 259 1.66 -12.93 -8.00
N LEU A 260 2.05 -12.50 -6.80
CA LEU A 260 1.64 -13.09 -5.53
C LEU A 260 0.32 -12.52 -5.00
N THR A 261 0.08 -11.22 -5.23
CA THR A 261 -1.06 -10.49 -4.67
C THR A 261 -1.77 -9.65 -5.72
N HIS A 262 -3.02 -9.35 -5.46
CA HIS A 262 -3.86 -8.42 -6.24
C HIS A 262 -3.77 -6.98 -5.75
N LEU A 263 -3.05 -6.73 -4.65
CA LEU A 263 -2.94 -5.41 -4.02
C LEU A 263 -2.02 -4.49 -4.81
N PRO A 264 -2.31 -3.19 -4.91
CA PRO A 264 -1.43 -2.23 -5.57
C PRO A 264 -0.08 -2.10 -4.84
N VAL A 265 0.98 -1.93 -5.62
CA VAL A 265 2.37 -1.84 -5.16
C VAL A 265 2.96 -0.50 -5.55
N ILE A 266 3.28 0.35 -4.57
CA ILE A 266 4.02 1.59 -4.80
C ILE A 266 5.45 1.50 -4.28
N VAL A 267 6.30 2.42 -4.70
CA VAL A 267 7.73 2.42 -4.35
C VAL A 267 8.12 3.74 -3.70
N ASP A 268 8.96 3.67 -2.66
CA ASP A 268 9.56 4.79 -1.95
C ASP A 268 11.06 4.86 -2.23
N PRO A 269 11.50 5.58 -3.26
CA PRO A 269 12.90 5.72 -3.59
C PRO A 269 13.66 6.62 -2.60
N SER A 270 12.96 7.55 -1.92
CA SER A 270 13.55 8.48 -0.96
C SER A 270 14.09 7.77 0.27
N HIS A 271 13.25 6.97 0.94
CA HIS A 271 13.68 6.21 2.11
C HIS A 271 14.54 4.98 1.77
N ALA A 272 14.46 4.49 0.53
CA ALA A 272 15.33 3.41 0.10
C ALA A 272 16.79 3.87 0.08
N THR A 273 17.11 4.85 -0.74
CA THR A 273 18.51 5.25 -0.95
C THR A 273 19.04 6.20 0.12
N GLY A 274 18.20 7.08 0.66
CA GLY A 274 18.60 8.11 1.61
C GLY A 274 19.45 9.23 1.00
N ILE A 275 19.50 9.34 -0.34
CA ILE A 275 20.39 10.24 -1.08
C ILE A 275 19.60 10.95 -2.18
N ASN A 276 19.51 12.28 -2.14
CA ASN A 276 18.74 13.10 -3.08
C ASN A 276 19.00 12.73 -4.57
N ARG A 277 20.27 12.67 -5.00
CA ARG A 277 20.63 12.41 -6.41
C ARG A 277 20.19 11.02 -6.91
N MET A 278 19.92 10.09 -6.00
CA MET A 278 19.49 8.73 -6.33
C MET A 278 17.96 8.60 -6.44
N VAL A 279 17.20 9.54 -5.90
CA VAL A 279 15.74 9.48 -5.90
C VAL A 279 15.17 9.44 -7.32
N SER A 280 15.60 10.36 -8.18
CA SER A 280 15.09 10.44 -9.56
C SER A 280 15.39 9.18 -10.39
N PRO A 281 16.62 8.64 -10.47
CA PRO A 281 16.87 7.41 -11.22
C PRO A 281 16.09 6.22 -10.65
N MET A 282 15.96 6.09 -9.32
CA MET A 282 15.21 4.99 -8.72
C MET A 282 13.69 5.14 -8.92
N ALA A 283 13.15 6.35 -8.89
CA ALA A 283 11.74 6.61 -9.23
C ALA A 283 11.43 6.23 -10.68
N MET A 284 12.30 6.59 -11.62
CA MET A 284 12.17 6.22 -13.03
C MET A 284 12.22 4.69 -13.21
N SER A 285 13.16 4.01 -12.55
CA SER A 285 13.29 2.56 -12.61
C SER A 285 12.08 1.85 -12.00
N ALA A 286 11.55 2.34 -10.88
CA ALA A 286 10.32 1.82 -10.28
C ALA A 286 9.11 1.96 -11.22
N THR A 287 9.00 3.10 -11.91
CA THR A 287 7.97 3.33 -12.93
C THR A 287 8.12 2.34 -14.09
N ALA A 288 9.35 2.09 -14.54
CA ALA A 288 9.64 1.12 -15.61
C ALA A 288 9.38 -0.33 -15.20
N CYS A 289 9.49 -0.67 -13.91
CA CYS A 289 9.08 -1.97 -13.36
C CYS A 289 7.56 -2.12 -13.20
N ASN A 290 6.78 -1.17 -13.72
CA ASN A 290 5.31 -1.13 -13.64
C ASN A 290 4.75 -1.05 -12.22
N ALA A 291 5.43 -0.33 -11.30
CA ALA A 291 4.83 0.01 -10.02
C ALA A 291 3.52 0.80 -10.21
N ASP A 292 2.57 0.64 -9.28
CA ASP A 292 1.28 1.35 -9.30
C ASP A 292 1.39 2.79 -8.78
N GLY A 293 2.58 3.19 -8.34
CA GLY A 293 2.82 4.55 -7.89
C GLY A 293 4.15 4.74 -7.18
N LEU A 294 4.33 5.97 -6.72
CA LEU A 294 5.53 6.40 -6.00
C LEU A 294 5.13 7.21 -4.77
N ILE A 295 5.95 7.11 -3.71
CA ILE A 295 5.91 8.07 -2.61
C ILE A 295 7.27 8.75 -2.48
N ILE A 296 7.31 10.08 -2.62
CA ILE A 296 8.55 10.86 -2.78
C ILE A 296 8.60 11.99 -1.77
N GLU A 297 9.76 12.17 -1.15
CA GLU A 297 10.01 13.31 -0.28
C GLU A 297 10.42 14.54 -1.07
N VAL A 298 9.65 15.63 -0.85
CA VAL A 298 9.88 16.95 -1.46
C VAL A 298 9.88 17.99 -0.36
N HIS A 299 10.87 18.85 -0.33
CA HIS A 299 11.01 19.92 0.66
C HIS A 299 11.45 21.21 -0.01
N ASN A 300 10.87 22.34 0.38
CA ASN A 300 11.23 23.68 -0.18
C ASN A 300 12.63 24.14 0.24
N ASP A 301 13.09 23.72 1.42
CA ASP A 301 14.44 23.99 1.92
C ASP A 301 15.07 22.74 2.58
N PRO A 302 15.57 21.77 1.79
CA PRO A 302 16.10 20.51 2.33
C PRO A 302 17.30 20.66 3.25
N ILE A 303 18.04 21.76 3.14
CA ILE A 303 19.27 22.02 3.95
C ILE A 303 18.91 22.26 5.41
N HIS A 304 17.80 22.95 5.66
CA HIS A 304 17.32 23.28 7.01
C HIS A 304 16.17 22.37 7.48
N ALA A 305 15.85 21.32 6.73
CA ALA A 305 14.79 20.37 7.10
C ALA A 305 15.10 19.73 8.47
N LEU A 306 14.09 19.66 9.33
CA LEU A 306 14.19 19.01 10.65
C LEU A 306 14.31 17.48 10.56
N CYS A 307 13.96 16.91 9.40
CA CYS A 307 14.00 15.48 9.16
C CYS A 307 14.30 15.15 7.69
N ASP A 308 15.25 14.21 7.47
CA ASP A 308 15.55 13.57 6.18
C ASP A 308 15.79 14.53 4.98
N GLY A 309 16.34 15.72 5.23
CA GLY A 309 16.65 16.69 4.17
C GLY A 309 17.61 16.15 3.11
N ALA A 310 18.56 15.31 3.49
CA ALA A 310 19.58 14.75 2.58
C ALA A 310 18.99 13.91 1.42
N GLN A 311 17.78 13.40 1.56
CA GLN A 311 17.08 12.60 0.54
C GLN A 311 15.94 13.35 -0.14
N SER A 312 15.51 14.49 0.41
CA SER A 312 14.38 15.25 -0.13
C SER A 312 14.74 15.95 -1.44
N LEU A 313 13.86 15.87 -2.43
CA LEU A 313 13.96 16.66 -3.65
C LEU A 313 13.53 18.10 -3.37
N ARG A 314 14.09 19.06 -4.13
CA ARG A 314 13.49 20.38 -4.25
C ARG A 314 12.28 20.33 -5.18
N PRO A 315 11.31 21.27 -5.07
CA PRO A 315 10.15 21.31 -5.96
C PRO A 315 10.51 21.29 -7.45
N GLU A 316 11.56 22.01 -7.87
CA GLU A 316 12.00 22.07 -9.26
C GLU A 316 12.57 20.72 -9.74
N GLN A 317 13.26 19.99 -8.86
CA GLN A 317 13.76 18.65 -9.17
C GLN A 317 12.60 17.65 -9.31
N PHE A 318 11.58 17.80 -8.47
CA PHE A 318 10.38 16.96 -8.52
C PHE A 318 9.59 17.22 -9.81
N ASP A 319 9.44 18.48 -10.23
CA ASP A 319 8.76 18.83 -11.49
C ASP A 319 9.43 18.19 -12.72
N VAL A 320 10.75 18.29 -12.81
CA VAL A 320 11.55 17.65 -13.86
C VAL A 320 11.36 16.12 -13.83
N LEU A 321 11.34 15.51 -12.63
CA LEU A 321 11.13 14.10 -12.48
C LEU A 321 9.73 13.68 -12.96
N MET A 322 8.70 14.41 -12.60
CA MET A 322 7.32 14.13 -13.02
C MET A 322 7.14 14.12 -14.54
N GLY A 323 7.85 15.01 -15.25
CA GLY A 323 7.89 14.98 -16.71
C GLY A 323 8.44 13.65 -17.25
N LYS A 324 9.56 13.17 -16.70
CA LYS A 324 10.17 11.90 -17.11
C LYS A 324 9.29 10.69 -16.77
N ILE A 325 8.66 10.69 -15.59
CA ILE A 325 7.74 9.61 -15.17
C ILE A 325 6.58 9.48 -16.15
N ARG A 326 5.98 10.60 -16.57
CA ARG A 326 4.87 10.56 -17.56
C ARG A 326 5.29 9.92 -18.88
N GLU A 327 6.51 10.21 -19.37
CA GLU A 327 7.01 9.60 -20.59
C GLU A 327 7.26 8.09 -20.45
N ILE A 328 7.85 7.67 -19.32
CA ILE A 328 8.09 6.23 -19.05
C ILE A 328 6.75 5.49 -18.94
N ARG A 329 5.75 6.07 -18.26
CA ARG A 329 4.41 5.47 -18.15
C ARG A 329 3.79 5.19 -19.52
N LYS A 330 3.91 6.10 -20.48
CA LYS A 330 3.40 5.89 -21.85
C LYS A 330 3.99 4.64 -22.50
N VAL A 331 5.27 4.35 -22.22
CA VAL A 331 5.95 3.17 -22.78
C VAL A 331 5.51 1.88 -22.07
N VAL A 332 5.34 1.95 -20.75
CA VAL A 332 5.01 0.76 -19.92
C VAL A 332 3.55 0.35 -20.09
N THR A 333 2.65 1.29 -20.39
CA THR A 333 1.21 1.04 -20.54
C THR A 333 0.75 0.97 -21.99
N ALA A 334 1.65 1.03 -22.97
CA ALA A 334 1.39 0.82 -24.41
C ALA A 334 1.29 -0.71 -24.75
#